data_dcef8b6a057f9e0bc0f9bc76cd017361
#
_entry.id   dcef8b6a057f9e0bc0f9bc76cd017361
#
_cell.length_a   1.000
_cell.length_b   1.000
_cell.length_c   1.000
_cell.angle_alpha   90.00
_cell.angle_beta   90.00
_cell.angle_gamma   90.00
#
_symmetry.space_group_name_H-M   'P 1'
#
loop_
_entity.id
_entity.type
_entity.pdbx_description
1 polymer ?
#
loop_
_entity_poly.entity_id
_entity_poly.type
_entity_poly.pdbx_seq_one_letter_code
_entity_poly.pdbx_strand_id
1 'polypeptide(L)'
;MALKGLDIFKLSPKKNCKECGSPTCMAFCMKVAQGAVSLDKCPYFSEEALATLNSATAPLMKTISVGEHKLGGETVLFRHEKTLVNKNLYAVNVCTCMDEATVDAKLADLQKVDYERIGERMYVEFVFVGNNQADPAVYAELVKKAAATGRSLVLECWDVECAKAALEVCGKDVILDGATPDNWEAMNALATAKGVALGVWAENISDLYDTVKKLEAAGNKNLVLDVTGKTAKETLANADLVRRTAIKDGDRSFGYPSIVNVAKLAKGDAHLQTAYASMFTEKYASIIVMETMTMAQALPLYGLRQNIFTDPQK
;
A
#
# COMPACT_ATOMS: atom_id res chain seq x y z
N MET A 1 -13.69 1.87 -16.68
CA MET A 1 -14.43 0.97 -17.60
C MET A 1 -13.41 0.04 -18.26
N ALA A 2 -13.66 -1.27 -18.25
CA ALA A 2 -12.80 -2.20 -18.98
C ALA A 2 -12.81 -1.83 -20.47
N LEU A 3 -11.64 -1.69 -21.08
CA LEU A 3 -11.50 -1.43 -22.51
C LEU A 3 -12.15 -2.57 -23.30
N LYS A 4 -13.09 -2.23 -24.18
CA LYS A 4 -13.66 -3.18 -25.12
C LYS A 4 -12.65 -3.41 -26.25
N GLY A 5 -12.61 -4.63 -26.80
CA GLY A 5 -11.73 -4.94 -27.93
C GLY A 5 -11.86 -3.97 -29.12
N LEU A 6 -13.05 -3.39 -29.30
CA LEU A 6 -13.29 -2.34 -30.30
C LEU A 6 -12.55 -1.03 -30.04
N ASP A 7 -12.38 -0.65 -28.77
CA ASP A 7 -11.68 0.59 -28.41
C ASP A 7 -10.17 0.44 -28.63
N ILE A 8 -9.64 -0.74 -28.31
CA ILE A 8 -8.24 -1.11 -28.64
C ILE A 8 -8.04 -1.15 -30.16
N PHE A 9 -9.02 -1.72 -30.88
CA PHE A 9 -8.95 -1.82 -32.34
C PHE A 9 -8.94 -0.45 -33.06
N LYS A 10 -9.62 0.57 -32.53
CA LYS A 10 -9.58 1.93 -33.09
C LYS A 10 -8.16 2.49 -33.15
N LEU A 11 -7.33 2.18 -32.12
CA LEU A 11 -5.94 2.62 -31.97
C LEU A 11 -4.94 1.63 -32.60
N SER A 12 -5.42 0.47 -33.11
CA SER A 12 -4.55 -0.55 -33.69
C SER A 12 -4.05 -0.15 -35.09
N PRO A 13 -2.90 -0.67 -35.54
CA PRO A 13 -2.33 -0.38 -36.85
C PRO A 13 -3.15 -0.93 -38.04
N LYS A 14 -4.14 -1.80 -37.77
CA LYS A 14 -5.06 -2.42 -38.74
C LYS A 14 -4.39 -3.15 -39.91
N LYS A 15 -3.10 -3.51 -39.79
CA LYS A 15 -2.29 -4.14 -40.89
C LYS A 15 -2.64 -5.59 -41.13
N ASN A 16 -3.26 -6.30 -40.20
CA ASN A 16 -3.57 -7.74 -40.26
C ASN A 16 -2.36 -8.62 -40.67
N CYS A 17 -1.14 -8.22 -40.26
CA CYS A 17 0.13 -8.87 -40.65
C CYS A 17 0.33 -10.25 -40.05
N LYS A 18 -0.43 -10.63 -39.01
CA LYS A 18 -0.37 -11.91 -38.26
C LYS A 18 0.90 -12.11 -37.42
N GLU A 19 1.83 -11.18 -37.36
CA GLU A 19 3.09 -11.28 -36.63
C GLU A 19 2.89 -11.43 -35.12
N CYS A 20 1.79 -10.89 -34.56
CA CYS A 20 1.39 -11.08 -33.17
C CYS A 20 0.77 -12.46 -32.88
N GLY A 21 0.75 -13.38 -33.82
CA GLY A 21 0.14 -14.71 -33.72
C GLY A 21 -1.39 -14.72 -33.73
N SER A 22 -2.03 -13.61 -34.10
CA SER A 22 -3.48 -13.53 -34.26
C SER A 22 -3.87 -13.36 -35.75
N PRO A 23 -4.98 -13.96 -36.19
CA PRO A 23 -5.35 -13.95 -37.61
C PRO A 23 -5.72 -12.55 -38.13
N THR A 24 -6.21 -11.69 -37.25
CA THR A 24 -6.56 -10.28 -37.58
C THR A 24 -6.24 -9.38 -36.40
N CYS A 25 -6.04 -8.07 -36.67
CA CYS A 25 -5.87 -7.08 -35.58
C CYS A 25 -7.09 -7.03 -34.64
N MET A 26 -8.31 -7.23 -35.15
CA MET A 26 -9.52 -7.31 -34.35
C MET A 26 -9.47 -8.50 -33.37
N ALA A 27 -9.08 -9.70 -33.84
CA ALA A 27 -8.95 -10.88 -33.01
C ALA A 27 -7.85 -10.70 -31.92
N PHE A 28 -6.76 -10.02 -32.27
CA PHE A 28 -5.72 -9.63 -31.30
C PHE A 28 -6.28 -8.70 -30.24
N CYS A 29 -6.95 -7.61 -30.63
CA CYS A 29 -7.53 -6.64 -29.71
C CYS A 29 -8.59 -7.25 -28.79
N MET A 30 -9.37 -8.22 -29.26
CA MET A 30 -10.32 -8.96 -28.41
C MET A 30 -9.61 -9.81 -27.37
N LYS A 31 -8.50 -10.49 -27.73
CA LYS A 31 -7.69 -11.27 -26.77
C LYS A 31 -7.01 -10.36 -25.74
N VAL A 32 -6.54 -9.18 -26.15
CA VAL A 32 -5.99 -8.18 -25.22
C VAL A 32 -7.06 -7.69 -24.26
N ALA A 33 -8.26 -7.36 -24.74
CA ALA A 33 -9.37 -6.94 -23.89
C ALA A 33 -9.79 -8.02 -22.86
N GLN A 34 -9.58 -9.30 -23.20
CA GLN A 34 -9.82 -10.44 -22.31
C GLN A 34 -8.64 -10.74 -21.36
N GLY A 35 -7.52 -10.00 -21.48
CA GLY A 35 -6.30 -10.25 -20.70
C GLY A 35 -5.52 -11.50 -21.13
N ALA A 36 -5.87 -12.13 -22.26
CA ALA A 36 -5.24 -13.36 -22.73
C ALA A 36 -3.90 -13.14 -23.44
N VAL A 37 -3.65 -11.92 -23.94
CA VAL A 37 -2.42 -11.53 -24.65
C VAL A 37 -2.07 -10.10 -24.28
N SER A 38 -0.77 -9.81 -24.14
CA SER A 38 -0.27 -8.47 -23.87
C SER A 38 -0.14 -7.62 -25.13
N LEU A 39 -0.28 -6.30 -25.01
CA LEU A 39 -0.23 -5.32 -26.11
C LEU A 39 1.13 -5.28 -26.81
N ASP A 40 2.22 -5.52 -26.09
CA ASP A 40 3.61 -5.51 -26.57
C ASP A 40 3.91 -6.60 -27.60
N LYS A 41 3.07 -7.63 -27.73
CA LYS A 41 3.20 -8.62 -28.80
C LYS A 41 2.94 -8.08 -30.22
N CYS A 42 2.35 -6.90 -30.33
CA CYS A 42 2.17 -6.26 -31.64
C CYS A 42 3.26 -5.18 -31.85
N PRO A 43 4.20 -5.37 -32.79
CA PRO A 43 5.31 -4.43 -32.99
C PRO A 43 4.92 -3.12 -33.70
N TYR A 44 3.67 -2.99 -34.12
CA TYR A 44 3.20 -1.88 -34.95
C TYR A 44 2.26 -0.89 -34.27
N PHE A 45 2.03 -1.01 -32.96
CA PHE A 45 1.35 0.06 -32.23
C PHE A 45 2.27 1.28 -32.13
N SER A 46 1.72 2.47 -32.35
CA SER A 46 2.45 3.71 -32.10
C SER A 46 2.69 3.88 -30.59
N GLU A 47 3.77 4.58 -30.23
CA GLU A 47 4.09 4.87 -28.82
C GLU A 47 2.93 5.58 -28.11
N GLU A 48 2.26 6.52 -28.80
CA GLU A 48 1.07 7.22 -28.29
C GLU A 48 -0.11 6.27 -28.04
N ALA A 49 -0.35 5.34 -28.97
CA ALA A 49 -1.40 4.34 -28.83
C ALA A 49 -1.09 3.37 -27.68
N LEU A 50 0.16 2.94 -27.57
CA LEU A 50 0.62 2.11 -26.45
C LEU A 50 0.49 2.84 -25.11
N ALA A 51 0.91 4.09 -25.02
CA ALA A 51 0.78 4.90 -23.81
C ALA A 51 -0.69 5.06 -23.40
N THR A 52 -1.56 5.38 -24.37
CA THR A 52 -3.02 5.52 -24.14
C THR A 52 -3.65 4.20 -23.69
N LEU A 53 -3.34 3.10 -24.36
CA LEU A 53 -3.89 1.78 -24.05
C LEU A 53 -3.33 1.23 -22.74
N ASN A 54 -2.03 1.38 -22.48
CA ASN A 54 -1.41 0.98 -21.21
C ASN A 54 -1.97 1.77 -20.04
N SER A 55 -2.19 3.07 -20.20
CA SER A 55 -2.83 3.88 -19.16
C SER A 55 -4.28 3.45 -18.92
N ALA A 56 -5.00 3.07 -19.97
CA ALA A 56 -6.39 2.63 -19.87
C ALA A 56 -6.54 1.18 -19.36
N THR A 57 -5.56 0.29 -19.62
CA THR A 57 -5.55 -1.11 -19.16
C THR A 57 -4.83 -1.31 -17.83
N ALA A 58 -4.08 -0.32 -17.35
CA ALA A 58 -3.42 -0.39 -16.05
C ALA A 58 -4.42 -0.73 -14.94
N PRO A 59 -4.05 -1.55 -13.95
CA PRO A 59 -4.92 -1.86 -12.83
C PRO A 59 -5.50 -0.61 -12.19
N LEU A 60 -6.76 -0.65 -11.76
CA LEU A 60 -7.41 0.45 -11.05
C LEU A 60 -6.72 0.74 -9.72
N MET A 61 -6.28 -0.31 -9.03
CA MET A 61 -5.42 -0.20 -7.86
C MET A 61 -4.01 -0.65 -8.19
N LYS A 62 -3.05 0.19 -7.85
CA LYS A 62 -1.62 -0.04 -8.08
C LYS A 62 -1.07 -1.01 -7.05
N THR A 63 -0.13 -1.84 -7.47
CA THR A 63 0.70 -2.62 -6.55
C THR A 63 1.98 -1.84 -6.25
N ILE A 64 2.23 -1.57 -4.99
CA ILE A 64 3.44 -0.93 -4.49
C ILE A 64 4.30 -1.99 -3.82
N SER A 65 5.60 -2.01 -4.15
CA SER A 65 6.56 -2.94 -3.55
C SER A 65 7.44 -2.22 -2.54
N VAL A 66 7.60 -2.82 -1.36
CA VAL A 66 8.48 -2.35 -0.29
C VAL A 66 9.30 -3.55 0.18
N GLY A 67 10.58 -3.61 -0.22
CA GLY A 67 11.36 -4.83 -0.06
C GLY A 67 10.72 -6.02 -0.76
N GLU A 68 10.55 -7.11 -0.04
CA GLU A 68 9.88 -8.33 -0.53
C GLU A 68 8.33 -8.23 -0.52
N HIS A 69 7.78 -7.20 0.12
CA HIS A 69 6.35 -7.06 0.34
C HIS A 69 5.66 -6.34 -0.81
N LYS A 70 4.46 -6.83 -1.18
CA LYS A 70 3.59 -6.22 -2.18
C LYS A 70 2.30 -5.75 -1.53
N LEU A 71 1.94 -4.51 -1.76
CA LEU A 71 0.77 -3.83 -1.20
C LEU A 71 -0.20 -3.44 -2.30
N GLY A 72 -1.50 -3.52 -2.05
CA GLY A 72 -2.54 -3.08 -2.99
C GLY A 72 -2.76 -4.03 -4.16
N GLY A 73 -3.06 -3.49 -5.34
CA GLY A 73 -3.32 -4.29 -6.55
C GLY A 73 -4.69 -4.95 -6.59
N GLU A 74 -5.59 -4.57 -5.71
CA GLU A 74 -6.93 -5.14 -5.64
C GLU A 74 -7.75 -4.84 -6.89
N THR A 75 -8.58 -5.79 -7.29
CA THR A 75 -9.40 -5.71 -8.50
C THR A 75 -10.90 -5.75 -8.23
N VAL A 76 -11.28 -6.07 -7.00
CA VAL A 76 -12.68 -6.24 -6.57
C VAL A 76 -12.94 -5.56 -5.22
N LEU A 77 -14.20 -5.25 -4.94
CA LEU A 77 -14.62 -4.72 -3.65
C LEU A 77 -14.79 -5.80 -2.61
N PHE A 78 -15.30 -6.95 -3.01
CA PHE A 78 -15.68 -8.00 -2.08
C PHE A 78 -15.03 -9.34 -2.45
N ARG A 79 -14.62 -10.10 -1.43
CA ARG A 79 -13.97 -11.40 -1.59
C ARG A 79 -14.80 -12.40 -2.42
N HIS A 80 -16.14 -12.36 -2.32
CA HIS A 80 -16.99 -13.28 -3.07
C HIS A 80 -17.03 -13.00 -4.58
N GLU A 81 -16.55 -11.84 -5.03
CA GLU A 81 -16.45 -11.51 -6.45
C GLU A 81 -15.22 -12.17 -7.08
N LYS A 82 -14.11 -12.22 -6.34
CA LYS A 82 -12.83 -12.84 -6.75
C LYS A 82 -11.89 -12.91 -5.56
N THR A 83 -10.89 -13.80 -5.64
CA THR A 83 -9.78 -13.85 -4.66
C THR A 83 -9.07 -12.50 -4.57
N LEU A 84 -8.83 -12.04 -3.34
CA LEU A 84 -8.02 -10.84 -3.08
C LEU A 84 -6.56 -11.07 -3.47
N VAL A 85 -5.84 -10.01 -3.86
CA VAL A 85 -4.54 -10.14 -4.54
C VAL A 85 -3.39 -10.19 -3.54
N ASN A 86 -3.11 -9.08 -2.84
CA ASN A 86 -2.01 -8.99 -1.90
C ASN A 86 -2.54 -8.99 -0.47
N LYS A 87 -1.93 -9.82 0.39
CA LYS A 87 -2.31 -9.90 1.80
C LYS A 87 -2.04 -8.58 2.49
N ASN A 88 -2.92 -8.22 3.44
CA ASN A 88 -2.60 -7.15 4.36
C ASN A 88 -1.44 -7.55 5.27
N LEU A 89 -0.65 -6.57 5.69
CA LEU A 89 0.55 -6.74 6.50
C LEU A 89 0.38 -6.02 7.84
N TYR A 90 1.08 -6.49 8.85
CA TYR A 90 1.01 -5.91 10.18
C TYR A 90 2.31 -5.17 10.51
N ALA A 91 2.15 -4.02 11.16
CA ALA A 91 3.24 -3.23 11.71
C ALA A 91 3.09 -3.10 13.23
N VAL A 92 4.19 -3.09 13.97
CA VAL A 92 4.19 -2.75 15.39
C VAL A 92 4.75 -1.35 15.57
N ASN A 93 4.03 -0.53 16.36
CA ASN A 93 4.36 0.85 16.63
C ASN A 93 5.46 0.99 17.68
N VAL A 94 6.50 1.74 17.34
CA VAL A 94 7.43 2.37 18.29
C VAL A 94 7.46 3.88 18.01
N CYS A 95 7.70 4.69 19.03
CA CYS A 95 7.59 6.14 18.94
C CYS A 95 8.69 6.80 19.76
N THR A 96 9.18 7.97 19.33
CA THR A 96 10.08 8.81 20.12
C THR A 96 9.47 9.29 21.45
N CYS A 97 8.17 9.11 21.64
CA CYS A 97 7.45 9.36 22.89
C CYS A 97 7.63 8.27 23.96
N MET A 98 8.21 7.12 23.58
CA MET A 98 8.43 5.98 24.49
C MET A 98 9.83 6.05 25.13
N ASP A 99 9.96 5.53 26.34
CA ASP A 99 11.27 5.31 26.93
C ASP A 99 12.02 4.16 26.23
N GLU A 100 13.33 4.16 26.34
CA GLU A 100 14.20 3.21 25.67
C GLU A 100 13.90 1.75 26.03
N ALA A 101 13.62 1.46 27.30
CA ALA A 101 13.32 0.12 27.76
C ALA A 101 12.01 -0.42 27.14
N THR A 102 11.00 0.45 26.99
CA THR A 102 9.75 0.11 26.30
C THR A 102 9.98 -0.18 24.82
N VAL A 103 10.77 0.64 24.12
CA VAL A 103 11.13 0.42 22.72
C VAL A 103 11.85 -0.92 22.55
N ASP A 104 12.88 -1.17 23.36
CA ASP A 104 13.68 -2.39 23.28
C ASP A 104 12.84 -3.64 23.57
N ALA A 105 11.94 -3.58 24.56
CA ALA A 105 11.00 -4.67 24.85
C ALA A 105 10.05 -4.94 23.67
N LYS A 106 9.49 -3.91 23.06
CA LYS A 106 8.58 -4.06 21.91
C LYS A 106 9.30 -4.64 20.70
N LEU A 107 10.50 -4.19 20.40
CA LEU A 107 11.31 -4.72 19.29
C LEU A 107 11.76 -6.17 19.54
N ALA A 108 12.00 -6.55 20.80
CA ALA A 108 12.27 -7.94 21.16
C ALA A 108 11.01 -8.82 21.07
N ASP A 109 9.86 -8.30 21.50
CA ASP A 109 8.59 -9.05 21.50
C ASP A 109 8.07 -9.31 20.08
N LEU A 110 8.23 -8.37 19.15
CA LEU A 110 7.83 -8.60 17.75
C LEU A 110 8.57 -9.78 17.11
N GLN A 111 9.81 -10.05 17.53
CA GLN A 111 10.60 -11.19 17.03
C GLN A 111 10.07 -12.54 17.54
N LYS A 112 9.33 -12.57 18.64
CA LYS A 112 8.71 -13.79 19.20
C LYS A 112 7.51 -14.25 18.38
N VAL A 113 6.91 -13.36 17.58
CA VAL A 113 5.83 -13.68 16.65
C VAL A 113 6.46 -14.10 15.34
N ASP A 114 6.88 -15.35 15.27
CA ASP A 114 7.44 -15.97 14.07
C ASP A 114 7.12 -17.47 14.13
N TYR A 115 6.19 -17.93 13.29
CA TYR A 115 5.76 -19.31 13.26
C TYR A 115 5.20 -19.69 11.89
N GLU A 116 5.17 -20.98 11.61
CA GLU A 116 4.57 -21.50 10.38
C GLU A 116 3.13 -21.95 10.62
N ARG A 117 2.23 -21.59 9.71
CA ARG A 117 0.84 -22.05 9.69
C ARG A 117 0.42 -22.42 8.27
N ILE A 118 0.12 -23.71 8.05
CA ILE A 118 -0.34 -24.25 6.75
C ILE A 118 0.60 -23.82 5.61
N GLY A 119 1.91 -24.07 5.79
CA GLY A 119 2.93 -23.79 4.77
C GLY A 119 3.24 -22.31 4.54
N GLU A 120 2.78 -21.42 5.44
CA GLU A 120 3.03 -19.98 5.36
C GLU A 120 3.66 -19.48 6.65
N ARG A 121 4.76 -18.73 6.52
CA ARG A 121 5.40 -18.05 7.66
C ARG A 121 4.55 -16.86 8.09
N MET A 122 4.22 -16.82 9.37
CA MET A 122 3.49 -15.76 10.04
C MET A 122 4.42 -14.99 10.95
N TYR A 123 4.64 -13.72 10.66
CA TYR A 123 5.52 -12.83 11.40
C TYR A 123 5.08 -11.39 11.22
N VAL A 124 5.53 -10.49 12.08
CA VAL A 124 5.27 -9.05 11.92
C VAL A 124 6.19 -8.52 10.82
N GLU A 125 5.61 -8.01 9.76
CA GLU A 125 6.33 -7.63 8.55
C GLU A 125 6.99 -6.25 8.65
N PHE A 126 6.37 -5.32 9.39
CA PHE A 126 6.81 -3.93 9.48
C PHE A 126 7.03 -3.48 10.91
N VAL A 127 7.93 -2.52 11.08
CA VAL A 127 7.97 -1.66 12.27
C VAL A 127 7.51 -0.26 11.86
N PHE A 128 6.50 0.25 12.54
CA PHE A 128 6.04 1.62 12.39
C PHE A 128 6.78 2.50 13.38
N VAL A 129 7.49 3.51 12.89
CA VAL A 129 8.35 4.38 13.68
C VAL A 129 7.77 5.79 13.67
N GLY A 130 7.08 6.15 14.76
CA GLY A 130 6.47 7.46 14.91
C GLY A 130 7.44 8.50 15.47
N ASN A 131 7.40 9.70 14.91
CA ASN A 131 8.08 10.86 15.48
C ASN A 131 7.09 11.77 16.22
N ASN A 132 7.27 11.92 17.53
CA ASN A 132 6.50 12.86 18.34
C ASN A 132 7.35 14.09 18.69
N GLN A 133 7.57 14.94 17.68
CA GLN A 133 8.30 16.22 17.83
C GLN A 133 9.73 16.09 18.41
N ALA A 134 10.37 14.93 18.27
CA ALA A 134 11.76 14.77 18.59
C ALA A 134 12.66 15.45 17.56
N ASP A 135 13.86 15.83 17.95
CA ASP A 135 14.84 16.35 16.99
C ASP A 135 15.36 15.24 16.05
N PRO A 136 15.99 15.62 14.92
CA PRO A 136 16.41 14.66 13.89
C PRO A 136 17.35 13.56 14.39
N ALA A 137 18.23 13.86 15.33
CA ALA A 137 19.19 12.88 15.84
C ALA A 137 18.50 11.80 16.69
N VAL A 138 17.58 12.20 17.55
CA VAL A 138 16.79 11.26 18.38
C VAL A 138 15.92 10.36 17.51
N TYR A 139 15.27 10.92 16.51
CA TYR A 139 14.45 10.14 15.58
C TYR A 139 15.31 9.17 14.77
N ALA A 140 16.44 9.59 14.24
CA ALA A 140 17.36 8.75 13.48
C ALA A 140 17.90 7.56 14.30
N GLU A 141 18.21 7.75 15.59
CA GLU A 141 18.62 6.64 16.47
C GLU A 141 17.49 5.63 16.69
N LEU A 142 16.24 6.08 16.86
CA LEU A 142 15.09 5.18 16.95
C LEU A 142 14.90 4.38 15.64
N VAL A 143 15.00 5.05 14.48
CA VAL A 143 14.92 4.40 13.17
C VAL A 143 16.03 3.37 12.99
N LYS A 144 17.24 3.66 13.42
CA LYS A 144 18.37 2.73 13.37
C LYS A 144 18.14 1.49 14.24
N LYS A 145 17.60 1.65 15.45
CA LYS A 145 17.17 0.53 16.30
C LYS A 145 16.10 -0.32 15.62
N ALA A 146 15.08 0.31 15.05
CA ALA A 146 14.02 -0.39 14.33
C ALA A 146 14.56 -1.14 13.10
N ALA A 147 15.44 -0.53 12.33
CA ALA A 147 16.08 -1.14 11.16
C ALA A 147 16.91 -2.39 11.51
N ALA A 148 17.53 -2.42 12.71
CA ALA A 148 18.30 -3.56 13.18
C ALA A 148 17.46 -4.85 13.38
N THR A 149 16.13 -4.74 13.42
CA THR A 149 15.21 -5.91 13.47
C THR A 149 15.15 -6.69 12.18
N GLY A 150 15.62 -6.12 11.05
CA GLY A 150 15.50 -6.70 9.71
C GLY A 150 14.10 -6.65 9.13
N ARG A 151 13.17 -5.92 9.75
CA ARG A 151 11.81 -5.69 9.24
C ARG A 151 11.78 -4.47 8.31
N SER A 152 10.81 -4.42 7.40
CA SER A 152 10.52 -3.21 6.63
C SER A 152 9.98 -2.12 7.57
N LEU A 153 10.16 -0.86 7.19
CA LEU A 153 9.80 0.26 8.06
C LEU A 153 8.69 1.12 7.45
N VAL A 154 7.83 1.66 8.32
CA VAL A 154 6.98 2.80 8.02
C VAL A 154 7.43 3.94 8.92
N LEU A 155 7.96 5.01 8.34
CA LEU A 155 8.49 6.18 9.05
C LEU A 155 7.44 7.27 9.08
N GLU A 156 6.71 7.43 10.17
CA GLU A 156 5.77 8.53 10.35
C GLU A 156 6.52 9.77 10.81
N CYS A 157 6.72 10.71 9.91
CA CYS A 157 7.41 11.95 10.21
C CYS A 157 6.97 13.07 9.28
N TRP A 158 6.44 14.17 9.83
CA TRP A 158 5.96 15.32 9.06
C TRP A 158 7.03 16.44 8.96
N ASP A 159 8.08 16.35 9.75
CA ASP A 159 9.22 17.25 9.68
C ASP A 159 10.25 16.78 8.65
N VAL A 160 10.63 17.67 7.73
CA VAL A 160 11.49 17.35 6.58
C VAL A 160 12.92 16.99 7.02
N GLU A 161 13.45 17.68 8.03
CA GLU A 161 14.81 17.41 8.51
C GLU A 161 14.90 16.09 9.28
N CYS A 162 13.86 15.77 10.07
CA CYS A 162 13.73 14.46 10.72
C CYS A 162 13.60 13.34 9.68
N ALA A 163 12.77 13.54 8.65
CA ALA A 163 12.60 12.57 7.58
C ALA A 163 13.91 12.31 6.82
N LYS A 164 14.66 13.36 6.53
CA LYS A 164 15.98 13.27 5.90
C LYS A 164 16.97 12.48 6.76
N ALA A 165 17.11 12.83 8.03
CA ALA A 165 18.00 12.12 8.96
C ALA A 165 17.63 10.63 9.10
N ALA A 166 16.33 10.31 9.18
CA ALA A 166 15.82 8.94 9.22
C ALA A 166 16.18 8.16 7.95
N LEU A 167 16.00 8.77 6.78
CA LEU A 167 16.32 8.12 5.49
C LEU A 167 17.83 7.90 5.28
N GLU A 168 18.70 8.62 5.95
CA GLU A 168 20.16 8.41 5.89
C GLU A 168 20.59 7.11 6.60
N VAL A 169 19.90 6.74 7.68
CA VAL A 169 20.27 5.59 8.53
C VAL A 169 19.53 4.30 8.22
N CYS A 170 18.52 4.32 7.34
CA CYS A 170 17.76 3.13 6.95
C CYS A 170 18.02 2.71 5.50
N GLY A 171 17.63 1.47 5.17
CA GLY A 171 17.68 0.90 3.82
C GLY A 171 16.62 1.49 2.88
N LYS A 172 16.28 0.72 1.84
CA LYS A 172 15.23 1.08 0.85
C LYS A 172 13.88 0.44 1.11
N ASP A 173 13.81 -0.52 2.03
CA ASP A 173 12.60 -1.27 2.34
C ASP A 173 11.73 -0.47 3.34
N VAL A 174 11.39 0.76 2.92
CA VAL A 174 10.80 1.79 3.76
C VAL A 174 9.67 2.50 3.04
N ILE A 175 8.64 2.86 3.81
CA ILE A 175 7.63 3.85 3.44
C ILE A 175 7.90 5.11 4.25
N LEU A 176 8.13 6.24 3.60
CA LEU A 176 8.17 7.54 4.27
C LEU A 176 6.74 8.06 4.40
N ASP A 177 6.12 7.85 5.55
CA ASP A 177 4.74 8.27 5.83
C ASP A 177 4.73 9.65 6.48
N GLY A 178 4.64 10.67 5.63
CA GLY A 178 4.79 12.05 6.13
C GLY A 178 4.40 13.16 5.17
N ALA A 179 3.96 12.83 3.95
CA ALA A 179 3.49 13.85 3.02
C ALA A 179 2.11 14.37 3.42
N THR A 180 2.01 15.67 3.63
CA THR A 180 0.79 16.41 3.95
C THR A 180 0.51 17.48 2.89
N PRO A 181 -0.67 18.12 2.88
CA PRO A 181 -0.95 19.24 1.97
C PRO A 181 0.08 20.37 2.00
N ASP A 182 0.78 20.55 3.13
CA ASP A 182 1.69 21.66 3.37
C ASP A 182 3.16 21.34 3.01
N ASN A 183 3.58 20.07 3.09
CA ASN A 183 4.98 19.65 2.92
C ASN A 183 5.22 18.66 1.78
N TRP A 184 4.19 18.32 1.00
CA TRP A 184 4.24 17.25 0.00
C TRP A 184 5.39 17.38 -1.02
N GLU A 185 5.77 18.60 -1.41
CA GLU A 185 6.86 18.84 -2.38
C GLU A 185 8.21 18.38 -1.82
N ALA A 186 8.52 18.80 -0.60
CA ALA A 186 9.77 18.46 0.06
C ALA A 186 9.85 16.95 0.37
N MET A 187 8.76 16.37 0.90
CA MET A 187 8.68 14.94 1.18
C MET A 187 8.77 14.11 -0.10
N ASN A 188 8.15 14.57 -1.18
CA ASN A 188 8.25 13.92 -2.48
C ASN A 188 9.68 13.92 -3.02
N ALA A 189 10.40 15.02 -2.87
CA ALA A 189 11.80 15.11 -3.28
C ALA A 189 12.67 14.12 -2.50
N LEU A 190 12.50 14.01 -1.18
CA LEU A 190 13.21 13.04 -0.33
C LEU A 190 12.92 11.59 -0.72
N ALA A 191 11.63 11.24 -0.84
CA ALA A 191 11.22 9.88 -1.19
C ALA A 191 11.72 9.47 -2.57
N THR A 192 11.65 10.37 -3.55
CA THR A 192 12.12 10.14 -4.92
C THR A 192 13.64 9.98 -4.96
N ALA A 193 14.39 10.83 -4.27
CA ALA A 193 15.85 10.75 -4.21
C ALA A 193 16.33 9.44 -3.56
N LYS A 194 15.65 8.96 -2.53
CA LYS A 194 15.94 7.67 -1.88
C LYS A 194 15.40 6.48 -2.67
N GLY A 195 14.37 6.67 -3.51
CA GLY A 195 13.67 5.61 -4.25
C GLY A 195 12.75 4.77 -3.38
N VAL A 196 12.12 5.37 -2.38
CA VAL A 196 11.20 4.73 -1.44
C VAL A 196 9.74 5.13 -1.69
N ALA A 197 8.79 4.34 -1.16
CA ALA A 197 7.38 4.69 -1.22
C ALA A 197 7.07 5.89 -0.32
N LEU A 198 6.14 6.74 -0.75
CA LEU A 198 5.71 7.93 -0.02
C LEU A 198 4.31 7.72 0.53
N GLY A 199 4.18 7.77 1.86
CA GLY A 199 2.92 7.80 2.56
C GLY A 199 2.33 9.21 2.54
N VAL A 200 1.03 9.29 2.28
CA VAL A 200 0.29 10.56 2.17
C VAL A 200 -0.83 10.57 3.19
N TRP A 201 -0.87 11.60 4.00
CA TRP A 201 -1.91 11.82 5.00
C TRP A 201 -2.50 13.22 4.89
N ALA A 202 -3.78 13.35 5.20
CA ALA A 202 -4.44 14.65 5.39
C ALA A 202 -5.54 14.55 6.45
N GLU A 203 -5.93 15.69 7.01
CA GLU A 203 -6.95 15.74 8.04
C GLU A 203 -8.34 15.27 7.54
N ASN A 204 -8.60 15.46 6.26
CA ASN A 204 -9.81 14.99 5.58
C ASN A 204 -9.50 14.35 4.23
N ILE A 205 -10.44 13.58 3.75
CA ILE A 205 -10.28 12.76 2.54
C ILE A 205 -10.19 13.59 1.25
N SER A 206 -10.75 14.80 1.23
CA SER A 206 -10.65 15.70 0.06
C SER A 206 -9.25 16.25 -0.11
N ASP A 207 -8.64 16.72 0.98
CA ASP A 207 -7.26 17.22 0.97
C ASP A 207 -6.27 16.10 0.67
N LEU A 208 -6.54 14.87 1.14
CA LEU A 208 -5.78 13.69 0.76
C LEU A 208 -5.81 13.48 -0.75
N TYR A 209 -7.01 13.51 -1.35
CA TYR A 209 -7.19 13.36 -2.79
C TYR A 209 -6.43 14.42 -3.59
N ASP A 210 -6.57 15.68 -3.21
CA ASP A 210 -5.90 16.79 -3.89
C ASP A 210 -4.37 16.70 -3.78
N THR A 211 -3.86 16.26 -2.63
CA THR A 211 -2.42 16.04 -2.42
C THR A 211 -1.91 14.90 -3.30
N VAL A 212 -2.64 13.80 -3.39
CA VAL A 212 -2.31 12.69 -4.30
C VAL A 212 -2.26 13.16 -5.75
N LYS A 213 -3.22 13.97 -6.18
CA LYS A 213 -3.22 14.52 -7.56
C LYS A 213 -2.02 15.42 -7.84
N LYS A 214 -1.61 16.24 -6.88
CA LYS A 214 -0.37 17.04 -7.00
C LYS A 214 0.87 16.15 -7.13
N LEU A 215 0.97 15.09 -6.33
CA LEU A 215 2.06 14.12 -6.38
C LEU A 215 2.09 13.36 -7.71
N GLU A 216 0.93 12.93 -8.22
CA GLU A 216 0.82 12.29 -9.54
C GLU A 216 1.23 13.23 -10.69
N ALA A 217 0.84 14.51 -10.61
CA ALA A 217 1.25 15.54 -11.56
C ALA A 217 2.77 15.80 -11.50
N ALA A 218 3.39 15.68 -10.33
CA ALA A 218 4.84 15.72 -10.16
C ALA A 218 5.55 14.41 -10.60
N GLY A 219 4.80 13.41 -11.10
CA GLY A 219 5.32 12.15 -11.65
C GLY A 219 5.49 11.02 -10.63
N ASN A 220 5.22 11.25 -9.34
CA ASN A 220 5.31 10.19 -8.34
C ASN A 220 4.06 9.33 -8.33
N LYS A 221 4.24 8.03 -8.55
CA LYS A 221 3.21 6.99 -8.52
C LYS A 221 3.53 5.87 -7.51
N ASN A 222 4.54 6.07 -6.68
CA ASN A 222 4.93 5.14 -5.63
C ASN A 222 4.38 5.62 -4.27
N LEU A 223 3.04 5.63 -4.16
CA LEU A 223 2.32 6.23 -3.04
C LEU A 223 1.59 5.17 -2.20
N VAL A 224 1.42 5.47 -0.91
CA VAL A 224 0.59 4.74 0.04
C VAL A 224 -0.28 5.75 0.77
N LEU A 225 -1.57 5.46 0.99
CA LEU A 225 -2.50 6.41 1.60
C LEU A 225 -2.70 6.08 3.08
N ASP A 226 -2.30 6.96 3.99
CA ASP A 226 -2.74 6.83 5.38
C ASP A 226 -4.18 7.38 5.48
N VAL A 227 -5.12 6.47 5.63
CA VAL A 227 -6.57 6.76 5.71
C VAL A 227 -7.07 6.83 7.15
N THR A 228 -6.16 6.82 8.13
CA THR A 228 -6.48 6.86 9.55
C THR A 228 -7.15 8.18 9.92
N GLY A 229 -8.41 8.12 10.30
CA GLY A 229 -9.17 9.25 10.81
C GLY A 229 -9.13 9.33 12.34
N LYS A 230 -9.93 10.24 12.91
CA LYS A 230 -10.02 10.46 14.36
C LYS A 230 -10.76 9.34 15.11
N THR A 231 -11.55 8.55 14.40
CA THR A 231 -12.35 7.44 14.95
C THR A 231 -12.33 6.23 14.02
N ALA A 232 -12.60 5.04 14.57
CA ALA A 232 -12.70 3.82 13.78
C ALA A 232 -13.80 3.91 12.71
N LYS A 233 -14.92 4.59 13.00
CA LYS A 233 -16.01 4.83 12.04
C LYS A 233 -15.53 5.69 10.86
N GLU A 234 -14.82 6.76 11.13
CA GLU A 234 -14.28 7.65 10.11
C GLU A 234 -13.22 6.92 9.26
N THR A 235 -12.30 6.23 9.91
CA THR A 235 -11.26 5.43 9.23
C THR A 235 -11.88 4.38 8.31
N LEU A 236 -12.93 3.68 8.76
CA LEU A 236 -13.64 2.71 7.91
C LEU A 236 -14.32 3.39 6.72
N ALA A 237 -14.95 4.54 6.95
CA ALA A 237 -15.57 5.32 5.88
C ALA A 237 -14.54 5.81 4.85
N ASN A 238 -13.38 6.28 5.29
CA ASN A 238 -12.28 6.69 4.43
C ASN A 238 -11.75 5.50 3.59
N ALA A 239 -11.48 4.36 4.24
CA ALA A 239 -10.99 3.15 3.57
C ALA A 239 -12.00 2.62 2.53
N ASP A 240 -13.29 2.62 2.86
CA ASP A 240 -14.37 2.21 1.94
C ASP A 240 -14.48 3.20 0.77
N LEU A 241 -14.44 4.50 1.03
CA LEU A 241 -14.50 5.54 -0.01
C LEU A 241 -13.33 5.41 -0.98
N VAL A 242 -12.11 5.34 -0.48
CA VAL A 242 -10.89 5.15 -1.30
C VAL A 242 -11.03 3.92 -2.20
N ARG A 243 -11.41 2.76 -1.63
CA ARG A 243 -11.57 1.52 -2.38
C ARG A 243 -12.69 1.60 -3.42
N ARG A 244 -13.85 2.17 -3.08
CA ARG A 244 -14.99 2.32 -4.00
C ARG A 244 -14.68 3.27 -5.13
N THR A 245 -14.12 4.43 -4.84
CA THR A 245 -13.74 5.42 -5.85
C THR A 245 -12.74 4.84 -6.83
N ALA A 246 -11.74 4.11 -6.34
CA ALA A 246 -10.76 3.46 -7.21
C ALA A 246 -11.38 2.36 -8.10
N ILE A 247 -12.14 1.43 -7.52
CA ILE A 247 -12.58 0.23 -8.24
C ILE A 247 -13.91 0.45 -8.97
N LYS A 248 -14.89 1.10 -8.32
CA LYS A 248 -16.24 1.24 -8.86
C LYS A 248 -16.35 2.45 -9.79
N ASP A 249 -15.78 3.59 -9.37
CA ASP A 249 -15.85 4.82 -10.15
C ASP A 249 -14.69 4.93 -11.14
N GLY A 250 -13.64 4.11 -10.98
CA GLY A 250 -12.48 4.04 -11.88
C GLY A 250 -11.49 5.18 -11.71
N ASP A 251 -11.55 5.90 -10.58
CA ASP A 251 -10.61 6.99 -10.29
C ASP A 251 -9.32 6.45 -9.67
N ARG A 252 -8.26 6.47 -10.46
CA ARG A 252 -6.95 5.92 -10.11
C ARG A 252 -6.17 6.75 -9.11
N SER A 253 -6.58 7.98 -8.83
CA SER A 253 -5.92 8.82 -7.82
C SER A 253 -6.14 8.29 -6.40
N PHE A 254 -7.21 7.52 -6.19
CA PHE A 254 -7.38 6.71 -4.98
C PHE A 254 -6.94 5.23 -5.15
N GLY A 255 -6.40 4.86 -6.29
CA GLY A 255 -5.94 3.51 -6.59
C GLY A 255 -4.59 3.14 -5.98
N TYR A 256 -4.34 3.47 -4.73
CA TYR A 256 -3.12 3.15 -3.98
C TYR A 256 -3.42 2.27 -2.77
N PRO A 257 -2.43 1.49 -2.27
CA PRO A 257 -2.57 0.77 -1.01
C PRO A 257 -2.74 1.75 0.16
N SER A 258 -3.32 1.27 1.26
CA SER A 258 -3.63 2.10 2.42
C SER A 258 -2.96 1.61 3.70
N ILE A 259 -2.63 2.55 4.58
CA ILE A 259 -2.24 2.36 5.98
C ILE A 259 -3.44 2.66 6.85
N VAL A 260 -3.65 1.85 7.90
CA VAL A 260 -4.60 2.10 8.97
C VAL A 260 -3.89 1.92 10.31
N ASN A 261 -3.83 2.97 11.12
CA ASN A 261 -3.21 2.94 12.42
C ASN A 261 -4.25 2.64 13.52
N VAL A 262 -4.45 1.35 13.82
CA VAL A 262 -5.38 0.93 14.87
C VAL A 262 -4.85 1.19 16.28
N ALA A 263 -3.53 1.37 16.44
CA ALA A 263 -2.94 1.76 17.72
C ALA A 263 -3.48 3.12 18.19
N LYS A 264 -3.55 4.11 17.28
CA LYS A 264 -4.13 5.43 17.55
C LYS A 264 -5.63 5.34 17.87
N LEU A 265 -6.37 4.44 17.21
CA LEU A 265 -7.82 4.31 17.37
C LEU A 265 -8.21 3.60 18.69
N ALA A 266 -7.45 2.61 19.11
CA ALA A 266 -7.74 1.79 20.28
C ALA A 266 -7.29 2.41 21.61
N LYS A 267 -6.47 3.46 21.57
CA LYS A 267 -6.04 4.24 22.75
C LYS A 267 -5.54 3.37 23.93
N GLY A 268 -4.73 2.36 23.62
CA GLY A 268 -4.13 1.47 24.61
C GLY A 268 -4.96 0.23 25.00
N ASP A 269 -6.20 0.10 24.51
CA ASP A 269 -7.01 -1.11 24.72
C ASP A 269 -6.60 -2.21 23.73
N ALA A 270 -5.94 -3.26 24.24
CA ALA A 270 -5.42 -4.37 23.42
C ALA A 270 -6.54 -5.22 22.79
N HIS A 271 -7.69 -5.37 23.43
CA HIS A 271 -8.83 -6.12 22.87
C HIS A 271 -9.51 -5.34 21.76
N LEU A 272 -9.76 -4.06 21.99
CA LEU A 272 -10.32 -3.16 20.98
C LEU A 272 -9.39 -3.02 19.78
N GLN A 273 -8.09 -2.94 20.01
CA GLN A 273 -7.08 -2.95 18.94
C GLN A 273 -7.18 -4.22 18.09
N THR A 274 -7.29 -5.40 18.71
CA THR A 274 -7.42 -6.66 17.98
C THR A 274 -8.72 -6.73 17.19
N ALA A 275 -9.81 -6.23 17.77
CA ALA A 275 -11.10 -6.15 17.07
C ALA A 275 -11.04 -5.22 15.85
N TYR A 276 -10.43 -4.04 16.00
CA TYR A 276 -10.22 -3.12 14.87
C TYR A 276 -9.28 -3.71 13.81
N ALA A 277 -8.18 -4.35 14.23
CA ALA A 277 -7.27 -5.01 13.30
C ALA A 277 -7.98 -6.13 12.51
N SER A 278 -8.86 -6.91 13.14
CA SER A 278 -9.69 -7.92 12.46
C SER A 278 -10.61 -7.27 11.42
N MET A 279 -11.30 -6.19 11.78
CA MET A 279 -12.18 -5.45 10.86
C MET A 279 -11.41 -4.92 9.65
N PHE A 280 -10.24 -4.31 9.85
CA PHE A 280 -9.45 -3.77 8.74
C PHE A 280 -8.69 -4.83 7.96
N THR A 281 -8.45 -6.01 8.53
CA THR A 281 -7.99 -7.19 7.78
C THR A 281 -9.03 -7.61 6.75
N GLU A 282 -10.32 -7.57 7.11
CA GLU A 282 -11.43 -7.84 6.18
C GLU A 282 -11.74 -6.67 5.25
N LYS A 283 -11.43 -5.43 5.66
CA LYS A 283 -11.86 -4.18 5.01
C LYS A 283 -10.70 -3.24 4.72
N TYR A 284 -10.07 -3.49 3.57
CA TYR A 284 -9.35 -2.53 2.75
C TYR A 284 -8.03 -1.95 3.27
N ALA A 285 -7.54 -2.31 4.45
CA ALA A 285 -6.20 -1.91 4.84
C ALA A 285 -5.14 -2.78 4.16
N SER A 286 -4.07 -2.17 3.66
CA SER A 286 -2.89 -2.89 3.16
C SER A 286 -1.84 -3.06 4.25
N ILE A 287 -1.68 -2.07 5.12
CA ILE A 287 -0.87 -2.15 6.34
C ILE A 287 -1.75 -1.77 7.53
N ILE A 288 -1.71 -2.59 8.58
CA ILE A 288 -2.41 -2.35 9.85
C ILE A 288 -1.37 -2.13 10.93
N VAL A 289 -1.33 -0.93 11.49
CA VAL A 289 -0.39 -0.56 12.55
C VAL A 289 -1.02 -0.86 13.91
N MET A 290 -0.35 -1.69 14.68
CA MET A 290 -0.74 -2.11 16.03
C MET A 290 0.23 -1.56 17.07
N GLU A 291 -0.26 -1.29 18.27
CA GLU A 291 0.60 -0.89 19.39
C GLU A 291 1.52 -2.04 19.83
N THR A 292 0.97 -3.25 19.88
CA THR A 292 1.67 -4.49 20.20
C THR A 292 1.13 -5.64 19.37
N MET A 293 1.95 -6.66 19.15
CA MET A 293 1.53 -7.93 18.57
C MET A 293 2.00 -9.06 19.46
N THR A 294 1.12 -9.53 20.33
CA THR A 294 1.35 -10.74 21.14
C THR A 294 0.92 -11.99 20.37
N MET A 295 1.36 -13.18 20.80
CA MET A 295 0.88 -14.44 20.20
C MET A 295 -0.64 -14.60 20.29
N ALA A 296 -1.26 -14.11 21.39
CA ALA A 296 -2.71 -14.14 21.55
C ALA A 296 -3.45 -13.27 20.51
N GLN A 297 -2.85 -12.18 20.05
CA GLN A 297 -3.35 -11.34 18.97
C GLN A 297 -2.98 -11.89 17.58
N ALA A 298 -1.77 -12.39 17.44
CA ALA A 298 -1.24 -12.88 16.17
C ALA A 298 -2.00 -14.10 15.64
N LEU A 299 -2.27 -15.08 16.49
CA LEU A 299 -2.96 -16.31 16.10
C LEU A 299 -4.31 -16.07 15.40
N PRO A 300 -5.26 -15.31 15.98
CA PRO A 300 -6.54 -15.04 15.31
C PRO A 300 -6.36 -14.13 14.09
N LEU A 301 -5.51 -13.10 14.14
CA LEU A 301 -5.34 -12.16 13.04
C LEU A 301 -4.71 -12.80 11.81
N TYR A 302 -3.64 -13.57 11.96
CA TYR A 302 -3.04 -14.30 10.84
C TYR A 302 -3.92 -15.45 10.36
N GLY A 303 -4.68 -16.10 11.26
CA GLY A 303 -5.68 -17.08 10.88
C GLY A 303 -6.79 -16.50 10.02
N LEU A 304 -7.31 -15.32 10.40
CA LEU A 304 -8.29 -14.57 9.63
C LEU A 304 -7.72 -14.14 8.28
N ARG A 305 -6.52 -13.53 8.26
CA ARG A 305 -5.82 -13.13 7.04
C ARG A 305 -5.67 -14.30 6.08
N GLN A 306 -5.15 -15.42 6.54
CA GLN A 306 -4.95 -16.60 5.70
C GLN A 306 -6.26 -17.10 5.11
N ASN A 307 -7.35 -17.12 5.90
CA ASN A 307 -8.67 -17.51 5.43
C ASN A 307 -9.20 -16.57 4.34
N ILE A 308 -9.10 -15.24 4.53
CA ILE A 308 -9.65 -14.26 3.61
C ILE A 308 -8.92 -14.27 2.27
N PHE A 309 -7.61 -14.48 2.27
CA PHE A 309 -6.78 -14.49 1.06
C PHE A 309 -6.64 -15.88 0.42
N THR A 310 -7.29 -16.88 0.96
CA THR A 310 -7.41 -18.21 0.31
C THR A 310 -8.62 -18.23 -0.62
N ASP A 311 -8.49 -18.92 -1.75
CA ASP A 311 -9.60 -19.12 -2.69
C ASP A 311 -10.77 -19.84 -1.98
N PRO A 312 -11.97 -19.24 -1.93
CA PRO A 312 -13.10 -19.85 -1.24
C PRO A 312 -13.64 -21.12 -1.92
N GLN A 313 -13.18 -21.40 -3.14
CA GLN A 313 -13.61 -22.58 -3.92
C GLN A 313 -12.62 -23.74 -3.86
N LYS A 314 -11.54 -23.60 -3.12
CA LYS A 314 -10.53 -24.68 -2.92
C LYS A 314 -10.68 -25.37 -1.60
#